data_957ddd73f8716bf83fd16b0d7cc6dd8c
#
_entry.id   957ddd73f8716bf83fd16b0d7cc6dd8c
#
_cell.length_a   1.000
_cell.length_b   1.000
_cell.length_c   1.000
_cell.angle_alpha   90.00
_cell.angle_beta   90.00
_cell.angle_gamma   90.00
#
_symmetry.space_group_name_H-M   'P 1'
#
loop_
_entity.id
_entity.type
_entity.pdbx_description
1 polymer ?
#
loop_
_entity_poly.entity_id
_entity_poly.type
_entity_poly.pdbx_seq_one_letter_code
_entity_poly.pdbx_strand_id
1 'polypeptide(L)'
;MDAALWQSDPETAYGEWQRAEATGADRRAFAERSIVQHRAMFARFHRYLTSHGVTVLEFGTDHIDGFFADLDHDCAPGTSTRLRYLKLLDRLSRHLSLLGLRTDNPAASLLPREHWPDDEPMPVFLWPDEDARLQQLCRTGDFESFKETRNRAIVALLLGTGIAAAELVALTTDDLEVGARPSVFVKKRGPRIARRVPVDAFAVDLLRAYAKARAGLSVSDGLLFMATAGGKPMKPATLGQCVRAALRAIGAAAADESPRLLRNTYGRRHLLEDKTNEQVSNLLGLSSHRTATRLRETITETGEPDDADGEGETRIA
;
A
#
# COMPACT_ATOMS: atom_id res chain seq x y z
N MET A 1 -17.67 -24.59 14.97
CA MET A 1 -18.40 -23.71 14.01
C MET A 1 -19.56 -24.49 13.44
N ASP A 2 -20.72 -23.85 13.26
CA ASP A 2 -21.93 -24.52 12.78
C ASP A 2 -21.81 -24.85 11.28
N ALA A 3 -21.79 -26.13 10.93
CA ALA A 3 -21.74 -26.62 9.55
C ALA A 3 -22.97 -26.16 8.72
N ALA A 4 -24.14 -25.98 9.34
CA ALA A 4 -25.35 -25.52 8.68
C ALA A 4 -25.24 -24.07 8.19
N LEU A 5 -24.42 -23.24 8.84
CA LEU A 5 -24.22 -21.85 8.44
C LEU A 5 -23.52 -21.74 7.07
N TRP A 6 -22.65 -22.70 6.72
CA TRP A 6 -22.02 -22.75 5.39
C TRP A 6 -23.01 -23.00 4.24
N GLN A 7 -24.16 -23.62 4.55
CA GLN A 7 -25.24 -23.86 3.58
C GLN A 7 -26.18 -22.66 3.48
N SER A 8 -26.50 -22.01 4.61
CA SER A 8 -27.52 -20.97 4.67
C SER A 8 -26.99 -19.56 4.46
N ASP A 9 -25.81 -19.25 5.02
CA ASP A 9 -25.13 -17.93 4.90
C ASP A 9 -23.61 -18.10 4.88
N PRO A 10 -23.04 -18.47 3.71
CA PRO A 10 -21.60 -18.70 3.57
C PRO A 10 -20.73 -17.46 3.86
N GLU A 11 -21.23 -16.23 3.65
CA GLU A 11 -20.47 -15.02 3.92
C GLU A 11 -20.30 -14.77 5.42
N THR A 12 -21.33 -15.01 6.20
CA THR A 12 -21.26 -14.97 7.66
C THR A 12 -20.37 -16.08 8.19
N ALA A 13 -20.56 -17.34 7.73
CA ALA A 13 -19.74 -18.48 8.11
C ALA A 13 -18.23 -18.21 7.85
N TYR A 14 -17.91 -17.69 6.67
CA TYR A 14 -16.55 -17.34 6.32
C TYR A 14 -15.98 -16.26 7.26
N GLY A 15 -16.76 -15.24 7.59
CA GLY A 15 -16.35 -14.16 8.48
C GLY A 15 -16.07 -14.64 9.91
N GLU A 16 -16.89 -15.54 10.44
CA GLU A 16 -16.71 -16.15 11.75
C GLU A 16 -15.49 -17.07 11.78
N TRP A 17 -15.33 -17.94 10.78
CA TRP A 17 -14.15 -18.79 10.63
C TRP A 17 -12.84 -17.98 10.58
N GLN A 18 -12.81 -16.90 9.80
CA GLN A 18 -11.61 -16.05 9.70
C GLN A 18 -11.19 -15.41 11.04
N ARG A 19 -12.15 -15.14 11.93
CA ARG A 19 -11.85 -14.55 13.24
C ARG A 19 -11.48 -15.59 14.30
N ALA A 20 -12.14 -16.73 14.27
CA ALA A 20 -12.03 -17.72 15.35
C ALA A 20 -10.91 -18.74 15.11
N GLU A 21 -10.74 -19.24 13.87
CA GLU A 21 -9.95 -20.44 13.60
C GLU A 21 -8.91 -20.28 12.50
N ALA A 22 -9.14 -19.39 11.51
CA ALA A 22 -8.26 -19.29 10.37
C ALA A 22 -6.90 -18.71 10.74
N THR A 23 -5.83 -19.34 10.24
CA THR A 23 -4.46 -18.92 10.48
C THR A 23 -3.69 -18.72 9.18
N GLY A 24 -2.65 -17.87 9.24
CA GLY A 24 -1.68 -17.69 8.17
C GLY A 24 -0.70 -18.88 8.05
N ALA A 25 0.24 -18.78 7.12
CA ALA A 25 1.29 -19.77 6.95
C ALA A 25 2.20 -19.92 8.18
N ASP A 26 2.30 -18.85 8.98
CA ASP A 26 3.03 -18.80 10.26
C ASP A 26 2.21 -19.32 11.46
N ARG A 27 1.04 -19.91 11.20
CA ARG A 27 0.07 -20.41 12.21
C ARG A 27 -0.45 -19.35 13.18
N ARG A 28 -0.34 -18.06 12.83
CA ARG A 28 -0.89 -16.95 13.60
C ARG A 28 -2.26 -16.55 13.07
N ALA A 29 -3.12 -16.10 13.98
CA ALA A 29 -4.40 -15.49 13.60
C ALA A 29 -4.19 -14.30 12.66
N PHE A 30 -5.13 -14.10 11.74
CA PHE A 30 -5.08 -12.97 10.83
C PHE A 30 -5.32 -11.64 11.56
N ALA A 31 -4.60 -10.60 11.15
CA ALA A 31 -4.90 -9.24 11.57
C ALA A 31 -6.28 -8.81 11.02
N GLU A 32 -7.03 -7.99 11.75
CA GLU A 32 -8.39 -7.54 11.38
C GLU A 32 -8.45 -6.99 9.94
N ARG A 33 -7.45 -6.22 9.53
CA ARG A 33 -7.37 -5.71 8.15
C ARG A 33 -7.26 -6.82 7.10
N SER A 34 -6.56 -7.89 7.40
CA SER A 34 -6.45 -9.05 6.51
C SER A 34 -7.78 -9.79 6.43
N ILE A 35 -8.49 -9.92 7.56
CA ILE A 35 -9.83 -10.52 7.61
C ILE A 35 -10.81 -9.74 6.73
N VAL A 36 -10.82 -8.40 6.83
CA VAL A 36 -11.65 -7.54 5.97
C VAL A 36 -11.34 -7.76 4.49
N GLN A 37 -10.05 -7.85 4.12
CA GLN A 37 -9.65 -8.12 2.74
C GLN A 37 -10.07 -9.53 2.29
N HIS A 38 -9.82 -10.55 3.11
CA HIS A 38 -10.20 -11.92 2.79
C HIS A 38 -11.72 -12.07 2.64
N ARG A 39 -12.51 -11.41 3.49
CA ARG A 39 -13.96 -11.38 3.35
C ARG A 39 -14.41 -10.75 2.04
N ALA A 40 -13.82 -9.63 1.65
CA ALA A 40 -14.15 -8.99 0.37
C ALA A 40 -13.77 -9.87 -0.84
N MET A 41 -12.64 -10.57 -0.77
CA MET A 41 -12.24 -11.54 -1.80
C MET A 41 -13.20 -12.72 -1.85
N PHE A 42 -13.56 -13.30 -0.69
CA PHE A 42 -14.52 -14.40 -0.61
C PHE A 42 -15.90 -13.99 -1.15
N ALA A 43 -16.43 -12.84 -0.73
CA ALA A 43 -17.71 -12.32 -1.21
C ALA A 43 -17.73 -12.11 -2.74
N ARG A 44 -16.60 -11.70 -3.35
CA ARG A 44 -16.50 -11.61 -4.82
C ARG A 44 -16.57 -12.98 -5.49
N PHE A 45 -15.85 -13.97 -4.97
CA PHE A 45 -15.91 -15.33 -5.48
C PHE A 45 -17.28 -15.97 -5.25
N HIS A 46 -17.90 -15.77 -4.08
CA HIS A 46 -19.22 -16.26 -3.77
C HIS A 46 -20.30 -15.71 -4.71
N ARG A 47 -20.25 -14.41 -5.04
CA ARG A 47 -21.16 -13.83 -6.06
C ARG A 47 -20.99 -14.46 -7.43
N TYR A 48 -19.74 -14.72 -7.84
CA TYR A 48 -19.47 -15.44 -9.08
C TYR A 48 -20.12 -16.84 -9.07
N LEU A 49 -19.91 -17.63 -8.02
CA LEU A 49 -20.54 -18.96 -7.89
C LEU A 49 -22.06 -18.86 -7.93
N THR A 50 -22.66 -17.94 -7.19
CA THR A 50 -24.11 -17.72 -7.14
C THR A 50 -24.67 -17.39 -8.52
N SER A 51 -23.98 -16.57 -9.32
CA SER A 51 -24.41 -16.24 -10.69
C SER A 51 -24.35 -17.44 -11.65
N HIS A 52 -23.58 -18.48 -11.30
CA HIS A 52 -23.49 -19.74 -12.04
C HIS A 52 -24.32 -20.88 -11.41
N GLY A 53 -25.13 -20.58 -10.38
CA GLY A 53 -25.97 -21.57 -9.70
C GLY A 53 -25.18 -22.61 -8.90
N VAL A 54 -23.96 -22.29 -8.47
CA VAL A 54 -23.04 -23.20 -7.76
C VAL A 54 -22.87 -22.75 -6.32
N THR A 55 -22.83 -23.68 -5.40
CA THR A 55 -22.60 -23.41 -3.98
C THR A 55 -21.09 -23.45 -3.64
N VAL A 56 -20.73 -22.87 -2.48
CA VAL A 56 -19.35 -22.94 -1.95
C VAL A 56 -18.92 -24.37 -1.57
N LEU A 57 -19.87 -25.29 -1.52
CA LEU A 57 -19.60 -26.69 -1.21
C LEU A 57 -19.31 -27.54 -2.46
N GLU A 58 -19.66 -27.04 -3.67
CA GLU A 58 -19.68 -27.83 -4.91
C GLU A 58 -18.75 -27.30 -6.01
N PHE A 59 -18.16 -26.10 -5.83
CA PHE A 59 -17.31 -25.55 -6.89
C PHE A 59 -16.12 -26.46 -7.20
N GLY A 60 -15.80 -26.60 -8.48
CA GLY A 60 -14.67 -27.37 -9.01
C GLY A 60 -13.54 -26.47 -9.53
N THR A 61 -12.54 -27.09 -10.14
CA THR A 61 -11.40 -26.41 -10.76
C THR A 61 -11.85 -25.51 -11.93
N ASP A 62 -12.83 -25.97 -12.72
CA ASP A 62 -13.45 -25.24 -13.81
C ASP A 62 -14.09 -23.91 -13.38
N HIS A 63 -14.73 -23.91 -12.20
CA HIS A 63 -15.28 -22.67 -11.64
C HIS A 63 -14.20 -21.70 -11.17
N ILE A 64 -13.04 -22.20 -10.68
CA ILE A 64 -11.91 -21.35 -10.34
C ILE A 64 -11.29 -20.75 -11.60
N ASP A 65 -11.10 -21.54 -12.65
CA ASP A 65 -10.55 -21.08 -13.93
C ASP A 65 -11.48 -20.05 -14.62
N GLY A 66 -12.81 -20.30 -14.62
CA GLY A 66 -13.78 -19.33 -15.11
C GLY A 66 -13.79 -18.03 -14.32
N PHE A 67 -13.74 -18.10 -12.98
CA PHE A 67 -13.62 -16.93 -12.13
C PHE A 67 -12.34 -16.13 -12.44
N PHE A 68 -11.23 -16.82 -12.74
CA PHE A 68 -9.99 -16.15 -13.09
C PHE A 68 -10.02 -15.51 -14.47
N ALA A 69 -10.74 -16.07 -15.43
CA ALA A 69 -10.97 -15.43 -16.72
C ALA A 69 -11.72 -14.10 -16.56
N ASP A 70 -12.77 -14.07 -15.70
CA ASP A 70 -13.49 -12.83 -15.37
C ASP A 70 -12.59 -11.84 -14.61
N LEU A 71 -11.75 -12.36 -13.69
CA LEU A 71 -10.86 -11.54 -12.88
C LEU A 71 -9.77 -10.85 -13.72
N ASP A 72 -9.23 -11.54 -14.73
CA ASP A 72 -8.18 -11.03 -15.61
C ASP A 72 -8.70 -9.90 -16.51
N HIS A 73 -9.99 -9.88 -16.79
CA HIS A 73 -10.62 -8.75 -17.50
C HIS A 73 -10.63 -7.46 -16.64
N ASP A 74 -10.77 -7.60 -15.34
CA ASP A 74 -10.90 -6.47 -14.39
C ASP A 74 -9.59 -6.07 -13.71
N CYS A 75 -8.57 -6.93 -13.73
CA CYS A 75 -7.32 -6.75 -12.99
C CYS A 75 -6.15 -6.50 -13.93
N ALA A 76 -5.25 -5.60 -13.52
CA ALA A 76 -4.00 -5.39 -14.26
C ALA A 76 -3.18 -6.70 -14.33
N PRO A 77 -2.60 -7.03 -15.49
CA PRO A 77 -1.75 -8.20 -15.65
C PRO A 77 -0.52 -8.12 -14.71
N GLY A 78 0.10 -9.26 -14.43
CA GLY A 78 1.31 -9.33 -13.58
C GLY A 78 1.05 -9.11 -12.08
N THR A 79 -0.21 -9.14 -11.61
CA THR A 79 -0.51 -9.02 -10.19
C THR A 79 -0.57 -10.37 -9.49
N SER A 80 -0.19 -10.42 -8.20
CA SER A 80 -0.32 -11.63 -7.38
C SER A 80 -1.77 -11.97 -6.99
N THR A 81 -2.76 -11.39 -7.68
CA THR A 81 -4.17 -11.51 -7.31
C THR A 81 -4.67 -12.94 -7.42
N ARG A 82 -4.39 -13.63 -8.53
CA ARG A 82 -4.77 -15.05 -8.73
C ARG A 82 -4.19 -15.94 -7.64
N LEU A 83 -2.89 -15.85 -7.36
CA LEU A 83 -2.23 -16.62 -6.31
C LEU A 83 -2.83 -16.36 -4.92
N ARG A 84 -3.26 -15.12 -4.63
CA ARG A 84 -3.94 -14.80 -3.36
C ARG A 84 -5.31 -15.47 -3.26
N TYR A 85 -6.08 -15.47 -4.35
CA TYR A 85 -7.34 -16.21 -4.40
C TYR A 85 -7.12 -17.71 -4.25
N LEU A 86 -6.16 -18.32 -4.94
CA LEU A 86 -5.86 -19.73 -4.80
C LEU A 86 -5.51 -20.11 -3.37
N LYS A 87 -4.65 -19.33 -2.70
CA LYS A 87 -4.31 -19.55 -1.29
C LYS A 87 -5.52 -19.40 -0.36
N LEU A 88 -6.47 -18.51 -0.70
CA LEU A 88 -7.71 -18.36 0.04
C LEU A 88 -8.62 -19.57 -0.16
N LEU A 89 -8.81 -20.00 -1.41
CA LEU A 89 -9.67 -21.13 -1.78
C LEU A 89 -9.13 -22.48 -1.30
N ASP A 90 -7.81 -22.68 -1.34
CA ASP A 90 -7.16 -23.86 -0.76
C ASP A 90 -7.43 -23.97 0.74
N ARG A 91 -7.27 -22.88 1.49
CA ARG A 91 -7.58 -22.87 2.93
C ARG A 91 -9.07 -23.10 3.21
N LEU A 92 -9.93 -22.47 2.42
CA LEU A 92 -11.38 -22.67 2.52
C LEU A 92 -11.75 -24.13 2.27
N SER A 93 -11.28 -24.72 1.17
CA SER A 93 -11.60 -26.11 0.83
C SER A 93 -11.11 -27.09 1.89
N ARG A 94 -9.91 -26.90 2.44
CA ARG A 94 -9.40 -27.70 3.56
C ARG A 94 -10.27 -27.55 4.80
N HIS A 95 -10.72 -26.34 5.14
CA HIS A 95 -11.60 -26.14 6.28
C HIS A 95 -12.95 -26.85 6.09
N LEU A 96 -13.57 -26.69 4.90
CA LEU A 96 -14.83 -27.37 4.58
C LEU A 96 -14.67 -28.91 4.59
N SER A 97 -13.52 -29.43 4.17
CA SER A 97 -13.21 -30.87 4.26
C SER A 97 -13.08 -31.34 5.72
N LEU A 98 -12.47 -30.53 6.59
CA LEU A 98 -12.40 -30.85 8.03
C LEU A 98 -13.78 -30.86 8.70
N LEU A 99 -14.73 -30.09 8.20
CA LEU A 99 -16.13 -30.11 8.66
C LEU A 99 -16.96 -31.24 8.02
N GLY A 100 -16.39 -32.03 7.11
CA GLY A 100 -17.10 -33.05 6.37
C GLY A 100 -18.07 -32.53 5.30
N LEU A 101 -17.98 -31.25 4.95
CA LEU A 101 -18.85 -30.58 3.98
C LEU A 101 -18.33 -30.70 2.54
N ARG A 102 -17.08 -31.08 2.35
CA ARG A 102 -16.42 -31.40 1.06
C ARG A 102 -15.52 -32.59 1.19
N THR A 103 -15.27 -33.25 0.06
CA THR A 103 -14.31 -34.38 -0.02
C THR A 103 -13.06 -34.02 -0.81
N ASP A 104 -13.05 -32.90 -1.54
CA ASP A 104 -12.00 -32.49 -2.45
C ASP A 104 -11.48 -31.07 -2.17
N ASN A 105 -10.34 -30.75 -2.77
CA ASN A 105 -9.75 -29.41 -2.75
C ASN A 105 -9.33 -28.99 -4.18
N PRO A 106 -10.23 -28.36 -4.95
CA PRO A 106 -9.95 -28.01 -6.34
C PRO A 106 -8.82 -26.99 -6.49
N ALA A 107 -8.58 -26.14 -5.49
CA ALA A 107 -7.50 -25.16 -5.52
C ALA A 107 -6.11 -25.81 -5.37
N ALA A 108 -6.00 -26.98 -4.73
CA ALA A 108 -4.73 -27.65 -4.49
C ALA A 108 -4.01 -28.05 -5.78
N SER A 109 -4.73 -28.42 -6.84
CA SER A 109 -4.17 -28.81 -8.14
C SER A 109 -3.68 -27.61 -8.95
N LEU A 110 -4.20 -26.42 -8.69
CA LEU A 110 -3.85 -25.18 -9.39
C LEU A 110 -2.69 -24.45 -8.72
N LEU A 111 -2.52 -24.57 -7.38
CA LEU A 111 -1.46 -23.89 -6.63
C LEU A 111 -0.04 -24.11 -7.18
N PRO A 112 0.39 -25.33 -7.58
CA PRO A 112 1.71 -25.54 -8.14
C PRO A 112 1.93 -24.93 -9.52
N ARG A 113 0.85 -24.60 -10.23
CA ARG A 113 0.88 -23.99 -11.57
C ARG A 113 0.99 -22.47 -11.52
N GLU A 114 0.57 -21.87 -10.41
CA GLU A 114 0.62 -20.43 -10.21
C GLU A 114 1.89 -20.05 -9.46
N HIS A 115 2.75 -19.32 -10.13
CA HIS A 115 3.95 -18.74 -9.56
C HIS A 115 3.69 -17.29 -9.13
N TRP A 116 4.53 -16.80 -8.25
CA TRP A 116 4.55 -15.36 -8.01
C TRP A 116 4.96 -14.69 -9.33
N PRO A 117 4.22 -13.67 -9.83
CA PRO A 117 4.57 -13.07 -11.09
C PRO A 117 6.03 -12.60 -11.09
N ASP A 118 6.81 -13.06 -12.08
CA ASP A 118 8.18 -12.59 -12.27
C ASP A 118 8.16 -11.14 -12.75
N ASP A 119 7.15 -10.79 -13.57
CA ASP A 119 6.91 -9.46 -14.13
C ASP A 119 5.88 -8.66 -13.30
N GLU A 120 6.14 -8.48 -12.00
CA GLU A 120 5.33 -7.51 -11.22
C GLU A 120 5.43 -6.12 -11.87
N PRO A 121 4.32 -5.37 -12.03
CA PRO A 121 4.36 -4.02 -12.57
C PRO A 121 5.36 -3.15 -11.81
N MET A 122 6.16 -2.38 -12.54
CA MET A 122 7.17 -1.51 -11.95
C MET A 122 6.57 -0.58 -10.90
N PRO A 123 7.31 -0.27 -9.83
CA PRO A 123 6.83 0.66 -8.81
C PRO A 123 6.51 2.03 -9.43
N VAL A 124 5.30 2.53 -9.22
CA VAL A 124 4.93 3.89 -9.64
C VAL A 124 5.56 4.90 -8.69
N PHE A 125 6.18 5.94 -9.25
CA PHE A 125 6.85 7.04 -8.55
C PHE A 125 6.68 8.34 -9.36
N LEU A 126 6.98 9.49 -8.76
CA LEU A 126 7.05 10.78 -9.47
C LEU A 126 8.43 10.94 -10.13
N TRP A 127 8.44 11.44 -11.34
CA TRP A 127 9.67 11.83 -12.01
C TRP A 127 10.34 13.00 -11.30
N PRO A 128 11.66 13.24 -11.46
CA PRO A 128 12.38 14.26 -10.70
C PRO A 128 11.78 15.66 -10.78
N ASP A 129 11.28 16.05 -11.94
CA ASP A 129 10.62 17.35 -12.16
C ASP A 129 9.24 17.45 -11.46
N GLU A 130 8.46 16.37 -11.47
CA GLU A 130 7.19 16.28 -10.75
C GLU A 130 7.40 16.27 -9.24
N ASP A 131 8.41 15.53 -8.77
CA ASP A 131 8.81 15.51 -7.36
C ASP A 131 9.25 16.90 -6.90
N ALA A 132 10.09 17.60 -7.69
CA ALA A 132 10.51 18.97 -7.38
C ALA A 132 9.33 19.95 -7.33
N ARG A 133 8.37 19.87 -8.26
CA ARG A 133 7.14 20.67 -8.25
C ARG A 133 6.29 20.38 -7.02
N LEU A 134 6.18 19.10 -6.63
CA LEU A 134 5.41 18.71 -5.44
C LEU A 134 6.10 19.17 -4.14
N GLN A 135 7.43 19.09 -4.07
CA GLN A 135 8.20 19.66 -2.96
C GLN A 135 7.99 21.17 -2.86
N GLN A 136 8.01 21.90 -3.99
CA GLN A 136 7.73 23.35 -4.01
C GLN A 136 6.33 23.66 -3.52
N LEU A 137 5.33 22.85 -3.91
CA LEU A 137 3.96 22.97 -3.44
C LEU A 137 3.83 22.73 -1.93
N CYS A 138 4.71 21.93 -1.34
CA CYS A 138 4.76 21.59 0.09
C CYS A 138 5.58 22.57 0.92
N ARG A 139 6.15 23.62 0.33
CA ARG A 139 6.80 24.69 1.09
C ARG A 139 5.75 25.57 1.77
N THR A 140 6.16 26.35 2.76
CA THR A 140 5.27 27.29 3.44
C THR A 140 4.64 28.26 2.46
N GLY A 141 3.32 28.48 2.63
CA GLY A 141 2.53 29.45 1.90
C GLY A 141 1.46 30.01 2.82
N ASP A 142 0.79 31.06 2.38
CA ASP A 142 -0.42 31.57 3.03
C ASP A 142 -1.57 30.60 2.76
N PHE A 143 -2.01 29.89 3.82
CA PHE A 143 -3.13 28.96 3.73
C PHE A 143 -4.37 29.61 4.34
N GLU A 144 -5.46 29.60 3.60
CA GLU A 144 -6.71 30.23 4.00
C GLU A 144 -7.43 29.47 5.14
N SER A 145 -7.12 28.18 5.33
CA SER A 145 -7.82 27.34 6.30
C SER A 145 -6.94 26.27 6.95
N PHE A 146 -7.30 25.87 8.18
CA PHE A 146 -6.72 24.72 8.85
C PHE A 146 -6.78 23.44 7.99
N LYS A 147 -7.86 23.24 7.24
CA LYS A 147 -8.02 22.08 6.36
C LYS A 147 -6.97 22.07 5.25
N GLU A 148 -6.68 23.20 4.66
CA GLU A 148 -5.69 23.33 3.61
C GLU A 148 -4.28 23.11 4.15
N THR A 149 -3.90 23.78 5.24
CA THR A 149 -2.62 23.58 5.94
C THR A 149 -2.43 22.10 6.29
N ARG A 150 -3.45 21.47 6.87
CA ARG A 150 -3.43 20.05 7.19
C ARG A 150 -3.20 19.16 5.97
N ASN A 151 -3.94 19.38 4.90
CA ASN A 151 -3.85 18.54 3.69
C ASN A 151 -2.46 18.66 3.05
N ARG A 152 -1.89 19.86 3.01
CA ARG A 152 -0.52 20.09 2.54
C ARG A 152 0.51 19.45 3.47
N ALA A 153 0.34 19.60 4.78
CA ALA A 153 1.23 18.97 5.77
C ALA A 153 1.21 17.42 5.68
N ILE A 154 0.07 16.80 5.37
CA ILE A 154 -0.04 15.37 5.10
C ILE A 154 0.83 14.98 3.91
N VAL A 155 0.70 15.70 2.78
CA VAL A 155 1.48 15.42 1.57
C VAL A 155 2.97 15.64 1.83
N ALA A 156 3.34 16.76 2.49
CA ALA A 156 4.70 17.08 2.86
C ALA A 156 5.35 15.99 3.73
N LEU A 157 4.62 15.50 4.75
CA LEU A 157 5.14 14.44 5.62
C LEU A 157 5.29 13.12 4.88
N LEU A 158 4.31 12.72 4.06
CA LEU A 158 4.39 11.49 3.26
C LEU A 158 5.58 11.54 2.28
N LEU A 159 5.74 12.66 1.56
CA LEU A 159 6.80 12.83 0.58
C LEU A 159 8.19 13.02 1.21
N GLY A 160 8.25 13.68 2.37
CA GLY A 160 9.50 14.01 3.07
C GLY A 160 9.99 12.95 4.07
N THR A 161 9.23 11.86 4.25
CA THR A 161 9.60 10.77 5.18
C THR A 161 9.35 9.37 4.64
N GLY A 162 8.58 9.24 3.58
CA GLY A 162 8.19 7.94 3.02
C GLY A 162 7.43 7.02 3.97
N ILE A 163 6.86 7.53 5.07
CA ILE A 163 6.04 6.70 5.98
C ILE A 163 4.78 6.20 5.30
N ALA A 164 4.27 5.06 5.75
CA ALA A 164 3.06 4.51 5.16
C ALA A 164 1.80 5.24 5.63
N ALA A 165 0.74 5.24 4.81
CA ALA A 165 -0.55 5.83 5.15
C ALA A 165 -1.08 5.39 6.52
N ALA A 166 -0.94 4.09 6.84
CA ALA A 166 -1.37 3.54 8.13
C ALA A 166 -0.50 4.00 9.30
N GLU A 167 0.76 4.35 9.06
CA GLU A 167 1.65 4.94 10.06
C GLU A 167 1.25 6.39 10.31
N LEU A 168 1.03 7.16 9.24
CA LEU A 168 0.63 8.57 9.33
C LEU A 168 -0.66 8.78 10.15
N VAL A 169 -1.71 7.99 9.90
CA VAL A 169 -2.98 8.15 10.64
C VAL A 169 -2.88 7.78 12.12
N ALA A 170 -1.83 7.10 12.53
CA ALA A 170 -1.59 6.69 13.90
C ALA A 170 -0.62 7.60 14.65
N LEU A 171 -0.02 8.61 13.99
CA LEU A 171 0.89 9.54 14.62
C LEU A 171 0.16 10.41 15.65
N THR A 172 0.84 10.63 16.76
CA THR A 172 0.45 11.62 17.77
C THR A 172 1.29 12.90 17.63
N THR A 173 0.87 13.97 18.28
CA THR A 173 1.63 15.23 18.31
C THR A 173 3.04 15.06 18.83
N ASP A 174 3.25 14.14 19.79
CA ASP A 174 4.54 13.86 20.38
C ASP A 174 5.48 13.05 19.47
N ASP A 175 4.93 12.43 18.42
CA ASP A 175 5.72 11.66 17.47
C ASP A 175 6.43 12.55 16.41
N LEU A 176 6.04 13.82 16.27
CA LEU A 176 6.63 14.78 15.32
C LEU A 176 7.55 15.77 16.05
N GLU A 177 8.81 15.78 15.70
CA GLU A 177 9.79 16.78 16.13
C GLU A 177 10.12 17.72 14.95
N VAL A 178 9.95 19.03 15.16
CA VAL A 178 10.22 20.07 14.14
C VAL A 178 11.31 21.08 14.59
N GLY A 179 12.09 20.69 15.61
CA GLY A 179 13.19 21.48 16.19
C GLY A 179 14.49 21.38 15.39
N ALA A 180 15.63 21.29 16.09
CA ALA A 180 16.97 21.27 15.49
C ALA A 180 17.26 20.03 14.62
N ARG A 181 16.60 18.91 14.89
CA ARG A 181 16.72 17.66 14.10
C ARG A 181 15.33 17.16 13.72
N PRO A 182 14.70 17.75 12.69
CA PRO A 182 13.34 17.41 12.31
C PRO A 182 13.20 15.92 11.99
N SER A 183 12.25 15.26 12.66
CA SER A 183 12.08 13.82 12.53
C SER A 183 10.67 13.39 12.94
N VAL A 184 10.25 12.24 12.48
CA VAL A 184 9.03 11.58 12.95
C VAL A 184 9.37 10.23 13.59
N PHE A 185 8.81 9.96 14.77
CA PHE A 185 8.91 8.66 15.42
C PHE A 185 7.75 7.77 14.99
N VAL A 186 8.07 6.69 14.32
CA VAL A 186 7.09 5.72 13.84
C VAL A 186 7.08 4.52 14.77
N LYS A 187 5.99 4.32 15.50
CA LYS A 187 5.81 3.21 16.44
C LYS A 187 5.76 1.87 15.70
N LYS A 188 6.16 0.80 16.38
CA LYS A 188 6.06 -0.57 15.84
C LYS A 188 4.62 -0.89 15.42
N ARG A 189 4.45 -1.44 14.19
CA ARG A 189 3.15 -1.83 13.67
C ARG A 189 3.23 -3.09 12.81
N GLY A 190 2.70 -4.19 13.33
CA GLY A 190 2.78 -5.49 12.65
C GLY A 190 4.24 -5.92 12.47
N PRO A 191 4.65 -6.33 11.25
CA PRO A 191 6.02 -6.75 10.97
C PRO A 191 7.03 -5.59 10.90
N ARG A 192 6.55 -4.32 10.88
CA ARG A 192 7.41 -3.14 10.81
C ARG A 192 7.99 -2.79 12.15
N ILE A 193 9.29 -2.45 12.18
CA ILE A 193 9.99 -2.02 13.39
C ILE A 193 9.68 -0.55 13.72
N ALA A 194 9.78 -0.21 15.01
CA ALA A 194 9.78 1.18 15.43
C ALA A 194 11.04 1.86 14.92
N ARG A 195 10.90 3.09 14.42
CA ARG A 195 12.02 3.85 13.86
C ARG A 195 11.79 5.35 13.95
N ARG A 196 12.90 6.09 13.94
CA ARG A 196 12.87 7.55 13.76
C ARG A 196 13.31 7.86 12.33
N VAL A 197 12.47 8.59 11.59
CA VAL A 197 12.71 8.96 10.20
C VAL A 197 12.98 10.45 10.14
N PRO A 198 14.15 10.90 9.60
CA PRO A 198 14.38 12.30 9.35
C PRO A 198 13.33 12.89 8.41
N VAL A 199 12.96 14.14 8.62
CA VAL A 199 12.07 14.88 7.72
C VAL A 199 12.93 15.66 6.72
N ASP A 200 12.67 15.50 5.43
CA ASP A 200 13.37 16.26 4.39
C ASP A 200 13.13 17.77 4.54
N ALA A 201 14.16 18.55 4.25
CA ALA A 201 14.21 19.99 4.54
C ALA A 201 13.02 20.78 3.97
N PHE A 202 12.56 20.43 2.77
CA PHE A 202 11.43 21.14 2.13
C PHE A 202 10.12 21.09 2.93
N ALA A 203 9.92 20.04 3.74
CA ALA A 203 8.68 19.80 4.48
C ALA A 203 8.67 20.47 5.87
N VAL A 204 9.84 20.83 6.42
CA VAL A 204 10.00 21.20 7.83
C VAL A 204 9.18 22.41 8.21
N ASP A 205 9.24 23.49 7.42
CA ASP A 205 8.57 24.74 7.77
C ASP A 205 7.05 24.62 7.73
N LEU A 206 6.53 23.90 6.74
CA LEU A 206 5.09 23.62 6.67
C LEU A 206 4.62 22.75 7.84
N LEU A 207 5.41 21.71 8.20
CA LEU A 207 5.10 20.86 9.34
C LEU A 207 5.16 21.62 10.67
N ARG A 208 6.09 22.55 10.81
CA ARG A 208 6.17 23.46 11.96
C ARG A 208 4.94 24.37 12.04
N ALA A 209 4.54 24.96 10.91
CA ALA A 209 3.33 25.79 10.84
C ALA A 209 2.08 24.98 11.19
N TYR A 210 1.97 23.75 10.66
CA TYR A 210 0.87 22.86 10.97
C TYR A 210 0.86 22.44 12.46
N ALA A 211 2.01 22.06 13.02
CA ALA A 211 2.11 21.69 14.44
C ALA A 211 1.67 22.84 15.36
N LYS A 212 2.05 24.09 15.03
CA LYS A 212 1.60 25.28 15.75
C LYS A 212 0.07 25.47 15.64
N ALA A 213 -0.49 25.36 14.45
CA ALA A 213 -1.93 25.46 14.23
C ALA A 213 -2.69 24.35 14.95
N ARG A 214 -2.15 23.10 14.96
CA ARG A 214 -2.72 21.95 15.65
C ARG A 214 -2.71 22.13 17.18
N ALA A 215 -1.64 22.68 17.75
CA ALA A 215 -1.54 22.96 19.19
C ALA A 215 -2.55 24.01 19.65
N GLY A 216 -2.99 24.92 18.78
CA GLY A 216 -4.04 25.88 19.08
C GLY A 216 -5.45 25.30 19.15
N LEU A 217 -5.65 24.03 18.83
CA LEU A 217 -6.98 23.39 18.88
C LEU A 217 -7.17 22.71 20.24
N SER A 218 -8.30 22.99 20.89
CA SER A 218 -8.70 22.37 22.17
C SER A 218 -9.23 20.94 21.95
N VAL A 219 -8.37 20.00 21.55
CA VAL A 219 -8.74 18.61 21.28
C VAL A 219 -7.84 17.67 22.05
N SER A 220 -8.43 16.73 22.77
CA SER A 220 -7.75 15.83 23.75
C SER A 220 -7.23 14.50 23.16
N ASP A 221 -7.44 14.21 21.89
CA ASP A 221 -7.15 12.86 21.33
C ASP A 221 -5.68 12.59 21.02
N GLY A 222 -4.83 13.59 21.12
CA GLY A 222 -3.38 13.49 20.88
C GLY A 222 -2.98 13.18 19.43
N LEU A 223 -3.92 12.92 18.51
CA LEU A 223 -3.61 12.63 17.11
C LEU A 223 -2.96 13.83 16.42
N LEU A 224 -1.89 13.58 15.67
CA LEU A 224 -1.24 14.62 14.86
C LEU A 224 -2.18 15.11 13.76
N PHE A 225 -2.76 14.19 12.97
CA PHE A 225 -3.67 14.52 11.88
C PHE A 225 -5.11 14.07 12.18
N MET A 226 -6.04 15.01 12.08
CA MET A 226 -7.47 14.80 12.33
C MET A 226 -8.28 15.10 11.08
N ALA A 227 -9.39 14.40 10.90
CA ALA A 227 -10.30 14.65 9.77
C ALA A 227 -10.97 16.02 9.85
N THR A 228 -11.28 16.50 11.06
CA THR A 228 -11.91 17.79 11.35
C THR A 228 -11.19 18.45 12.51
N ALA A 229 -11.35 19.77 12.66
CA ALA A 229 -10.86 20.52 13.82
C ALA A 229 -11.46 20.02 15.16
N GLY A 230 -12.55 19.27 15.12
CA GLY A 230 -13.19 18.68 16.31
C GLY A 230 -12.64 17.29 16.71
N GLY A 231 -11.49 16.84 16.20
CA GLY A 231 -10.77 15.65 16.68
C GLY A 231 -11.17 14.32 16.06
N LYS A 232 -11.99 14.26 15.01
CA LYS A 232 -12.35 12.99 14.38
C LYS A 232 -11.11 12.33 13.75
N PRO A 233 -10.87 11.01 13.98
CA PRO A 233 -9.78 10.28 13.35
C PRO A 233 -9.86 10.33 11.82
N MET A 234 -8.70 10.40 11.16
CA MET A 234 -8.60 10.43 9.71
C MET A 234 -8.78 9.03 9.12
N LYS A 235 -9.58 8.92 8.06
CA LYS A 235 -9.73 7.67 7.31
C LYS A 235 -8.62 7.56 6.26
N PRO A 236 -8.11 6.35 5.94
CA PRO A 236 -7.11 6.15 4.89
C PRO A 236 -7.53 6.72 3.51
N ALA A 237 -8.81 6.66 3.16
CA ALA A 237 -9.35 7.23 1.93
C ALA A 237 -9.12 8.76 1.81
N THR A 238 -9.15 9.48 2.93
CA THR A 238 -8.88 10.92 2.96
C THR A 238 -7.45 11.25 2.54
N LEU A 239 -6.47 10.38 2.89
CA LEU A 239 -5.08 10.57 2.48
C LEU A 239 -4.93 10.49 0.96
N GLY A 240 -5.61 9.52 0.31
CA GLY A 240 -5.65 9.43 -1.14
C GLY A 240 -6.24 10.68 -1.80
N GLN A 241 -7.27 11.29 -1.19
CA GLN A 241 -7.84 12.56 -1.68
C GLN A 241 -6.84 13.71 -1.55
N CYS A 242 -6.07 13.78 -0.46
CA CYS A 242 -5.03 14.81 -0.29
C CYS A 242 -3.93 14.67 -1.35
N VAL A 243 -3.47 13.42 -1.61
CA VAL A 243 -2.46 13.14 -2.64
C VAL A 243 -2.97 13.52 -4.03
N ARG A 244 -4.17 13.07 -4.42
CA ARG A 244 -4.78 13.42 -5.71
C ARG A 244 -4.93 14.92 -5.92
N ALA A 245 -5.38 15.63 -4.90
CA ALA A 245 -5.52 17.08 -4.97
C ALA A 245 -4.16 17.77 -5.17
N ALA A 246 -3.11 17.30 -4.52
CA ALA A 246 -1.76 17.83 -4.67
C ALA A 246 -1.17 17.53 -6.05
N LEU A 247 -1.35 16.31 -6.58
CA LEU A 247 -0.90 15.94 -7.92
C LEU A 247 -1.59 16.79 -9.00
N ARG A 248 -2.90 16.99 -8.90
CA ARG A 248 -3.63 17.88 -9.81
C ARG A 248 -3.12 19.32 -9.76
N ALA A 249 -2.78 19.82 -8.57
CA ALA A 249 -2.28 21.17 -8.40
C ALA A 249 -0.91 21.41 -9.09
N ILE A 250 -0.11 20.35 -9.28
CA ILE A 250 1.16 20.41 -10.03
C ILE A 250 1.03 19.95 -11.48
N GLY A 251 -0.17 19.59 -11.94
CA GLY A 251 -0.41 19.09 -13.29
C GLY A 251 0.20 17.70 -13.55
N ALA A 252 0.42 16.90 -12.51
CA ALA A 252 0.91 15.52 -12.64
C ALA A 252 -0.25 14.52 -12.70
N ALA A 253 -0.14 13.54 -13.59
CA ALA A 253 -1.03 12.39 -13.69
C ALA A 253 -0.22 11.11 -13.49
N ALA A 254 -0.56 10.31 -12.48
CA ALA A 254 0.13 9.06 -12.20
C ALA A 254 -0.86 7.90 -12.23
N ALA A 255 -0.39 6.71 -12.63
CA ALA A 255 -1.20 5.49 -12.63
C ALA A 255 -1.66 5.08 -11.20
N ASP A 256 -0.93 5.49 -10.17
CA ASP A 256 -1.29 5.32 -8.75
C ASP A 256 -1.24 6.68 -8.05
N GLU A 257 -2.39 7.28 -7.78
CA GLU A 257 -2.52 8.55 -7.05
C GLU A 257 -2.70 8.32 -5.52
N SER A 258 -2.10 7.28 -4.97
CA SER A 258 -2.20 6.93 -3.54
C SER A 258 -0.95 7.39 -2.75
N PRO A 259 -1.01 7.38 -1.42
CA PRO A 259 0.16 7.62 -0.58
C PRO A 259 1.37 6.71 -0.88
N ARG A 260 1.17 5.57 -1.55
CA ARG A 260 2.25 4.67 -1.96
C ARG A 260 3.15 5.31 -3.02
N LEU A 261 2.57 6.10 -3.93
CA LEU A 261 3.32 6.88 -4.91
C LEU A 261 4.39 7.74 -4.23
N LEU A 262 3.98 8.55 -3.24
CA LEU A 262 4.89 9.46 -2.51
C LEU A 262 5.97 8.69 -1.73
N ARG A 263 5.61 7.55 -1.17
CA ARG A 263 6.55 6.68 -0.47
C ARG A 263 7.58 6.07 -1.44
N ASN A 264 7.16 5.63 -2.61
CA ASN A 264 8.07 5.13 -3.64
C ASN A 264 9.00 6.25 -4.14
N THR A 265 8.47 7.45 -4.35
CA THR A 265 9.24 8.65 -4.73
C THR A 265 10.31 8.97 -3.70
N TYR A 266 9.97 8.98 -2.40
CA TYR A 266 10.93 9.15 -1.32
C TYR A 266 12.03 8.08 -1.36
N GLY A 267 11.64 6.80 -1.47
CA GLY A 267 12.60 5.70 -1.54
C GLY A 267 13.54 5.82 -2.74
N ARG A 268 12.99 6.13 -3.92
CA ARG A 268 13.78 6.32 -5.16
C ARG A 268 14.71 7.51 -5.06
N ARG A 269 14.29 8.65 -4.49
CA ARG A 269 15.14 9.83 -4.26
C ARG A 269 16.37 9.46 -3.44
N HIS A 270 16.19 8.73 -2.34
CA HIS A 270 17.31 8.29 -1.51
C HIS A 270 18.21 7.25 -2.17
N LEU A 271 17.70 6.43 -3.09
CA LEU A 271 18.53 5.54 -3.90
C LEU A 271 19.38 6.33 -4.92
N LEU A 272 18.84 7.42 -5.48
CA LEU A 272 19.57 8.34 -6.34
C LEU A 272 20.64 9.14 -5.57
N GLU A 273 20.51 9.30 -4.25
CA GLU A 273 21.50 9.86 -3.34
C GLU A 273 22.51 8.79 -2.85
N ASP A 274 22.71 7.70 -3.57
CA ASP A 274 23.63 6.59 -3.29
C ASP A 274 23.37 5.80 -1.99
N LYS A 275 22.20 5.95 -1.36
CA LYS A 275 21.85 5.09 -0.22
C LYS A 275 21.67 3.64 -0.66
N THR A 276 22.11 2.71 0.16
CA THR A 276 21.97 1.28 -0.09
C THR A 276 20.50 0.82 0.02
N ASN A 277 20.17 -0.32 -0.60
CA ASN A 277 18.84 -0.94 -0.46
C ASN A 277 18.47 -1.20 1.01
N GLU A 278 19.45 -1.55 1.85
CA GLU A 278 19.26 -1.74 3.28
C GLU A 278 18.90 -0.42 3.98
N GLN A 279 19.66 0.65 3.72
CA GLN A 279 19.40 1.96 4.32
C GLN A 279 18.00 2.48 3.96
N VAL A 280 17.60 2.36 2.68
CA VAL A 280 16.27 2.77 2.23
C VAL A 280 15.18 1.86 2.83
N SER A 281 15.42 0.56 2.91
CA SER A 281 14.48 -0.37 3.57
C SER A 281 14.28 -0.02 5.04
N ASN A 282 15.34 0.36 5.76
CA ASN A 282 15.28 0.80 7.16
C ASN A 282 14.49 2.11 7.30
N LEU A 283 14.74 3.12 6.46
CA LEU A 283 13.97 4.37 6.43
C LEU A 283 12.49 4.11 6.19
N LEU A 284 12.18 3.25 5.23
CA LEU A 284 10.81 2.85 4.93
C LEU A 284 10.21 1.88 5.96
N GLY A 285 11.01 1.28 6.86
CA GLY A 285 10.57 0.28 7.84
C GLY A 285 10.08 -1.01 7.19
N LEU A 286 10.75 -1.45 6.14
CA LEU A 286 10.46 -2.69 5.42
C LEU A 286 11.17 -3.87 6.10
N SER A 287 10.51 -5.02 6.17
CA SER A 287 11.08 -6.27 6.67
C SER A 287 11.91 -7.02 5.62
N SER A 288 11.91 -6.57 4.37
CA SER A 288 12.71 -7.12 3.28
C SER A 288 13.15 -6.03 2.33
N HIS A 289 14.22 -6.29 1.57
CA HIS A 289 14.79 -5.33 0.62
C HIS A 289 14.08 -5.32 -0.75
N ARG A 290 13.12 -6.22 -0.99
CA ARG A 290 12.45 -6.38 -2.30
C ARG A 290 11.95 -5.04 -2.89
N THR A 291 11.27 -4.21 -2.09
CA THR A 291 10.75 -2.93 -2.58
C THR A 291 11.90 -1.97 -2.95
N ALA A 292 12.95 -1.91 -2.15
CA ALA A 292 14.11 -1.06 -2.45
C ALA A 292 14.87 -1.56 -3.69
N THR A 293 15.02 -2.87 -3.86
CA THR A 293 15.62 -3.48 -5.06
C THR A 293 14.82 -3.10 -6.31
N ARG A 294 13.51 -3.27 -6.30
CA ARG A 294 12.66 -2.91 -7.43
C ARG A 294 12.65 -1.40 -7.74
N LEU A 295 12.76 -0.55 -6.73
CA LEU A 295 12.93 0.89 -6.94
C LEU A 295 14.30 1.20 -7.57
N ARG A 296 15.35 0.46 -7.22
CA ARG A 296 16.68 0.61 -7.83
C ARG A 296 16.69 0.22 -9.30
N GLU A 297 15.97 -0.84 -9.66
CA GLU A 297 15.80 -1.26 -11.06
C GLU A 297 15.24 -0.12 -11.93
N THR A 298 14.33 0.72 -11.39
CA THR A 298 13.82 1.89 -12.11
C THR A 298 14.86 2.99 -12.35
N ILE A 299 15.99 2.96 -11.67
CA ILE A 299 17.10 3.92 -11.86
C ILE A 299 18.04 3.42 -12.95
N THR A 300 18.35 2.12 -12.95
CA THR A 300 19.26 1.53 -13.95
C THR A 300 18.64 1.47 -15.35
N GLU A 301 17.33 1.26 -15.47
CA GLU A 301 16.63 1.27 -16.76
C GLU A 301 16.46 2.68 -17.37
N THR A 302 16.56 3.74 -16.58
CA THR A 302 16.45 5.13 -17.04
C THR A 302 17.81 5.84 -17.20
N GLY A 303 18.92 5.17 -16.91
CA GLY A 303 20.29 5.67 -17.00
C GLY A 303 20.97 5.13 -18.24
N GLU A 304 20.99 5.89 -19.26
CA GLU A 304 21.86 6.32 -20.34
C GLU A 304 21.18 6.26 -21.71
N PRO A 305 21.05 7.38 -22.43
CA PRO A 305 21.22 7.32 -23.88
C PRO A 305 22.69 6.99 -24.13
N ASP A 306 22.93 5.94 -24.87
CA ASP A 306 24.21 5.50 -25.38
C ASP A 306 24.84 6.64 -26.20
N ASP A 307 25.68 7.47 -25.59
CA ASP A 307 26.56 8.45 -26.28
C ASP A 307 27.80 7.72 -26.84
N ALA A 308 27.55 6.62 -27.56
CA ALA A 308 28.58 5.87 -28.27
C ALA A 308 28.28 5.82 -29.77
N ASP A 309 28.28 6.99 -30.43
CA ASP A 309 28.52 7.08 -31.87
C ASP A 309 29.10 8.46 -32.23
N GLY A 310 30.35 8.60 -31.93
CA GLY A 310 31.17 9.79 -32.26
C GLY A 310 32.59 9.44 -32.67
N GLU A 311 32.80 8.34 -33.37
CA GLU A 311 34.10 8.15 -34.06
C GLU A 311 34.00 8.68 -35.49
N GLY A 312 34.55 9.87 -35.67
CA GLY A 312 34.73 10.50 -36.95
C GLY A 312 35.65 9.71 -37.86
N GLU A 313 35.11 9.25 -38.98
CA GLU A 313 35.89 8.88 -40.15
C GLU A 313 36.62 10.12 -40.72
N THR A 314 37.89 10.26 -40.38
CA THR A 314 38.81 11.13 -41.09
C THR A 314 39.16 10.46 -42.41
N ARG A 315 38.51 10.83 -43.50
CA ARG A 315 39.05 10.57 -44.84
C ARG A 315 40.21 11.49 -45.12
N ILE A 316 41.39 10.89 -45.29
CA ILE A 316 42.56 11.51 -45.93
C ILE A 316 42.45 11.22 -47.43
N ALA A 317 42.73 12.29 -48.18
CA ALA A 317 42.68 12.39 -49.62
C ALA A 317 43.43 11.31 -50.43
#